data_0c1982eb45e296263cca39efa68fa194
#
_entry.id   0c1982eb45e296263cca39efa68fa194
#
_cell.length_a   1.000
_cell.length_b   1.000
_cell.length_c   1.000
_cell.angle_alpha   90.00
_cell.angle_beta   90.00
_cell.angle_gamma   90.00
#
_symmetry.space_group_name_H-M   'P 1'
#
loop_
_entity.id
_entity.type
_entity.pdbx_description
1 polymer ?
#
loop_
_entity_poly.entity_id
_entity_poly.type
_entity_poly.pdbx_seq_one_letter_code
_entity_poly.pdbx_strand_id
1 'polypeptide(L)'
;MRPTLLAAALCAATPALAAEPMSAPEFDAYTQGRTLYYNNHGTAYGVEEYLPGNRVRWSFLDGQCKEGTWYQQERFICFVYEDQPGAPQCWTFWKEPGGMRALFEDDPSATELYEVTDADEPMLCLGPDVGV
;
A
#
# COMPACT_ATOMS: atom_id res chain seq x y z
N MET A 1 48.07 -9.51 46.61
CA MET A 1 47.19 -8.60 45.89
C MET A 1 47.04 -9.08 44.44
N ARG A 2 45.89 -9.58 44.08
CA ARG A 2 45.61 -10.01 42.70
C ARG A 2 44.82 -8.90 42.01
N PRO A 3 45.24 -8.40 40.84
CA PRO A 3 44.45 -7.43 40.12
C PRO A 3 43.31 -8.14 39.37
N THR A 4 42.10 -7.75 39.66
CA THR A 4 40.88 -8.18 38.95
C THR A 4 40.79 -7.37 37.67
N LEU A 5 41.00 -7.98 36.52
CA LEU A 5 40.74 -7.40 35.22
C LEU A 5 39.22 -7.42 34.96
N LEU A 6 38.57 -6.26 35.00
CA LEU A 6 37.21 -6.08 34.50
C LEU A 6 37.28 -6.06 32.96
N ALA A 7 36.78 -7.10 32.34
CA ALA A 7 36.56 -7.10 30.92
C ALA A 7 35.26 -6.31 30.62
N ALA A 8 35.40 -5.12 30.06
CA ALA A 8 34.25 -4.35 29.54
C ALA A 8 33.79 -4.98 28.22
N ALA A 9 32.64 -5.62 28.23
CA ALA A 9 31.98 -6.09 27.00
C ALA A 9 31.42 -4.90 26.26
N LEU A 10 32.04 -4.52 25.14
CA LEU A 10 31.44 -3.55 24.19
C LEU A 10 30.31 -4.28 23.45
N CYS A 11 29.06 -3.96 23.78
CA CYS A 11 27.93 -4.32 22.94
C CYS A 11 27.95 -3.41 21.72
N ALA A 12 28.41 -3.93 20.59
CA ALA A 12 28.25 -3.27 19.30
C ALA A 12 26.76 -3.31 18.91
N ALA A 13 26.07 -2.18 19.05
CA ALA A 13 24.73 -2.03 18.50
C ALA A 13 24.85 -1.99 16.98
N THR A 14 24.38 -3.04 16.31
CA THR A 14 24.22 -3.01 14.85
C THR A 14 23.09 -2.06 14.51
N PRO A 15 23.30 -1.08 13.59
CA PRO A 15 22.19 -0.24 13.15
C PRO A 15 21.13 -1.12 12.49
N ALA A 16 19.88 -1.01 12.95
CA ALA A 16 18.76 -1.64 12.28
C ALA A 16 18.58 -0.97 10.92
N LEU A 17 18.74 -1.74 9.82
CA LEU A 17 18.40 -1.26 8.48
C LEU A 17 16.89 -1.03 8.42
N ALA A 18 16.47 0.15 7.91
CA ALA A 18 15.08 0.43 7.63
C ALA A 18 14.56 -0.61 6.62
N ALA A 19 13.32 -1.10 6.83
CA ALA A 19 12.71 -2.05 5.92
C ALA A 19 12.56 -1.42 4.53
N GLU A 20 12.96 -2.16 3.50
CA GLU A 20 12.75 -1.74 2.11
C GLU A 20 11.26 -1.88 1.74
N PRO A 21 10.72 -0.97 0.94
CA PRO A 21 9.37 -1.15 0.41
C PRO A 21 9.29 -2.35 -0.51
N MET A 22 8.07 -2.84 -0.71
CA MET A 22 7.82 -3.99 -1.57
C MET A 22 8.24 -3.67 -3.02
N SER A 23 8.93 -4.62 -3.64
CA SER A 23 9.19 -4.61 -5.08
C SER A 23 7.91 -4.93 -5.87
N ALA A 24 7.93 -4.70 -7.19
CA ALA A 24 6.80 -5.07 -8.04
C ALA A 24 6.44 -6.57 -7.97
N PRO A 25 7.41 -7.51 -8.02
CA PRO A 25 7.08 -8.92 -7.85
C PRO A 25 6.48 -9.27 -6.49
N GLU A 26 6.96 -8.66 -5.41
CA GLU A 26 6.40 -8.86 -4.07
C GLU A 26 5.00 -8.29 -3.96
N PHE A 27 4.79 -7.09 -4.49
CA PHE A 27 3.49 -6.42 -4.54
C PHE A 27 2.48 -7.24 -5.35
N ASP A 28 2.86 -7.69 -6.53
CA ASP A 28 2.00 -8.53 -7.39
C ASP A 28 1.62 -9.83 -6.71
N ALA A 29 2.59 -10.53 -6.13
CA ALA A 29 2.34 -11.77 -5.41
C ALA A 29 1.37 -11.60 -4.23
N TYR A 30 1.43 -10.46 -3.56
CA TYR A 30 0.54 -10.17 -2.43
C TYR A 30 -0.87 -9.77 -2.87
N THR A 31 -0.99 -8.98 -3.93
CA THR A 31 -2.25 -8.30 -4.29
C THR A 31 -3.07 -9.00 -5.37
N GLN A 32 -2.42 -9.70 -6.30
CA GLN A 32 -3.08 -10.27 -7.48
C GLN A 32 -4.27 -11.16 -7.10
N GLY A 33 -5.42 -10.89 -7.71
CA GLY A 33 -6.65 -11.64 -7.48
C GLY A 33 -7.38 -11.28 -6.17
N ARG A 34 -6.91 -10.27 -5.44
CA ARG A 34 -7.49 -9.84 -4.18
C ARG A 34 -8.21 -8.51 -4.31
N THR A 35 -9.18 -8.30 -3.44
CA THR A 35 -9.83 -7.01 -3.23
C THR A 35 -9.43 -6.53 -1.85
N LEU A 36 -8.71 -5.41 -1.79
CA LEU A 36 -8.13 -4.90 -0.55
C LEU A 36 -8.74 -3.57 -0.17
N TYR A 37 -9.13 -3.48 1.09
CA TYR A 37 -9.73 -2.28 1.68
C TYR A 37 -8.67 -1.49 2.44
N TYR A 38 -8.76 -0.17 2.39
CA TYR A 38 -7.78 0.72 3.00
C TYR A 38 -8.44 1.76 3.90
N ASN A 39 -7.84 1.99 5.05
CA ASN A 39 -8.20 3.08 5.96
C ASN A 39 -7.11 4.15 6.00
N ASN A 40 -7.54 5.38 6.21
CA ASN A 40 -6.69 6.50 6.57
C ASN A 40 -7.05 6.93 7.99
N HIS A 41 -6.12 6.78 8.92
CA HIS A 41 -6.32 7.12 10.35
C HIS A 41 -7.62 6.56 10.93
N GLY A 42 -7.91 5.28 10.66
CA GLY A 42 -9.10 4.60 11.18
C GLY A 42 -10.38 4.89 10.43
N THR A 43 -10.35 5.77 9.43
CA THR A 43 -11.51 6.10 8.59
C THR A 43 -11.40 5.36 7.25
N ALA A 44 -12.48 4.76 6.79
CA ALA A 44 -12.53 4.09 5.50
C ALA A 44 -12.13 5.06 4.39
N TYR A 45 -11.16 4.66 3.57
CA TYR A 45 -10.64 5.47 2.48
C TYR A 45 -11.10 4.97 1.12
N GLY A 46 -10.96 3.68 0.88
CA GLY A 46 -11.35 3.09 -0.38
C GLY A 46 -11.02 1.61 -0.48
N VAL A 47 -11.26 1.07 -1.64
CA VAL A 47 -11.06 -0.35 -1.97
C VAL A 47 -10.47 -0.50 -3.35
N GLU A 48 -9.48 -1.39 -3.50
CA GLU A 48 -8.85 -1.71 -4.77
C GLU A 48 -9.00 -3.19 -5.08
N GLU A 49 -9.53 -3.49 -6.25
CA GLU A 49 -9.55 -4.83 -6.82
C GLU A 49 -8.34 -4.98 -7.75
N TYR A 50 -7.51 -5.99 -7.46
CA TYR A 50 -6.28 -6.26 -8.22
C TYR A 50 -6.54 -7.37 -9.22
N LEU A 51 -6.52 -7.02 -10.50
CA LEU A 51 -6.87 -7.87 -11.63
C LEU A 51 -5.60 -8.37 -12.36
N PRO A 52 -5.72 -9.45 -13.18
CA PRO A 52 -4.58 -9.91 -13.97
C PRO A 52 -4.03 -8.83 -14.91
N GLY A 53 -2.72 -8.88 -15.19
CA GLY A 53 -2.07 -7.96 -16.11
C GLY A 53 -1.87 -6.56 -15.55
N ASN A 54 -1.61 -6.44 -14.25
CA ASN A 54 -1.42 -5.16 -13.56
C ASN A 54 -2.61 -4.20 -13.70
N ARG A 55 -3.79 -4.72 -13.97
CA ARG A 55 -5.01 -3.93 -14.00
C ARG A 55 -5.59 -3.81 -12.61
N VAL A 56 -6.26 -2.70 -12.35
CA VAL A 56 -6.91 -2.43 -11.08
C VAL A 56 -8.27 -1.78 -11.29
N ARG A 57 -9.10 -1.88 -10.26
CA ARG A 57 -10.35 -1.14 -10.17
C ARG A 57 -10.44 -0.56 -8.78
N TRP A 58 -10.55 0.75 -8.71
CA TRP A 58 -10.60 1.52 -7.47
C TRP A 58 -11.97 2.09 -7.20
N SER A 59 -12.37 2.12 -5.94
CA SER A 59 -13.53 2.86 -5.47
C SER A 59 -13.23 3.59 -4.17
N PHE A 60 -13.68 4.84 -4.07
CA PHE A 60 -13.72 5.57 -2.79
C PHE A 60 -14.90 5.18 -1.90
N LEU A 61 -15.55 4.04 -2.18
CA LEU A 61 -16.74 3.55 -1.48
C LEU A 61 -17.96 4.50 -1.62
N ASP A 62 -18.02 5.18 -2.74
CA ASP A 62 -19.08 6.11 -3.13
C ASP A 62 -20.03 5.54 -4.20
N GLY A 63 -19.88 4.25 -4.49
CA GLY A 63 -20.65 3.58 -5.55
C GLY A 63 -20.07 3.74 -6.94
N GLN A 64 -18.98 4.48 -7.10
CA GLN A 64 -18.28 4.69 -8.36
C GLN A 64 -16.96 3.96 -8.39
N CYS A 65 -16.60 3.40 -9.54
CA CYS A 65 -15.32 2.73 -9.73
C CYS A 65 -14.53 3.37 -10.87
N LYS A 66 -13.22 3.31 -10.75
CA LYS A 66 -12.28 3.76 -11.77
C LYS A 66 -11.40 2.58 -12.16
N GLU A 67 -11.23 2.34 -13.44
CA GLU A 67 -10.28 1.35 -13.93
C GLU A 67 -8.92 1.99 -14.14
N GLY A 68 -7.88 1.20 -13.93
CA GLY A 68 -6.52 1.66 -14.09
C GLY A 68 -5.54 0.51 -14.26
N THR A 69 -4.28 0.88 -14.31
CA THR A 69 -3.14 -0.03 -14.35
C THR A 69 -2.07 0.46 -13.38
N TRP A 70 -1.18 -0.45 -12.99
CA TRP A 70 -0.05 -0.08 -12.16
C TRP A 70 1.27 -0.54 -12.77
N TYR A 71 2.34 0.15 -12.41
CA TYR A 71 3.70 -0.17 -12.82
C TYR A 71 4.69 0.23 -11.74
N GLN A 72 5.88 -0.37 -11.75
CA GLN A 72 6.96 0.02 -10.85
C GLN A 72 7.79 1.12 -11.47
N GLN A 73 8.08 2.16 -10.68
CA GLN A 73 9.07 3.18 -10.99
C GLN A 73 9.95 3.38 -9.76
N GLU A 74 11.21 2.96 -9.86
CA GLU A 74 12.14 2.97 -8.73
C GLU A 74 11.57 2.17 -7.54
N ARG A 75 11.41 2.81 -6.39
CA ARG A 75 10.83 2.20 -5.19
C ARG A 75 9.30 2.32 -5.13
N PHE A 76 8.68 2.97 -6.12
CA PHE A 76 7.26 3.25 -6.13
C PHE A 76 6.48 2.23 -6.95
N ILE A 77 5.26 1.97 -6.51
CA ILE A 77 4.20 1.38 -7.31
C ILE A 77 3.28 2.53 -7.72
N CYS A 78 3.18 2.77 -9.01
CA CYS A 78 2.46 3.90 -9.57
C CYS A 78 1.17 3.45 -10.25
N PHE A 79 0.07 4.11 -9.94
CA PHE A 79 -1.25 3.81 -10.49
C PHE A 79 -1.69 4.91 -11.45
N VAL A 80 -2.19 4.51 -12.61
CA VAL A 80 -2.76 5.41 -13.60
C VAL A 80 -4.22 5.01 -13.81
N TYR A 81 -5.14 5.92 -13.48
CA TYR A 81 -6.57 5.69 -13.63
C TYR A 81 -7.12 6.38 -14.88
N GLU A 82 -8.18 5.81 -15.44
CA GLU A 82 -8.80 6.25 -16.69
C GLU A 82 -9.29 7.70 -16.71
N ASP A 83 -9.67 8.22 -15.54
CA ASP A 83 -10.16 9.61 -15.40
C ASP A 83 -9.01 10.62 -15.27
N GLN A 84 -7.79 10.16 -15.00
CA GLN A 84 -6.60 11.01 -14.84
C GLN A 84 -5.36 10.35 -15.47
N PRO A 85 -5.37 10.10 -16.79
CA PRO A 85 -4.28 9.32 -17.42
C PRO A 85 -2.93 10.02 -17.41
N GLY A 86 -2.90 11.34 -17.24
CA GLY A 86 -1.66 12.12 -17.16
C GLY A 86 -1.15 12.36 -15.75
N ALA A 87 -1.79 11.81 -14.72
CA ALA A 87 -1.44 12.05 -13.32
C ALA A 87 -1.23 10.74 -12.56
N PRO A 88 -0.08 10.04 -12.75
CA PRO A 88 0.22 8.84 -11.99
C PRO A 88 0.24 9.11 -10.49
N GLN A 89 -0.32 8.19 -9.72
CA GLN A 89 -0.28 8.22 -8.26
C GLN A 89 0.70 7.16 -7.76
N CYS A 90 1.82 7.59 -7.22
CA CYS A 90 2.93 6.73 -6.85
C CYS A 90 3.01 6.57 -5.34
N TRP A 91 3.07 5.32 -4.90
CA TRP A 91 3.05 4.92 -3.49
C TRP A 91 4.23 4.00 -3.19
N THR A 92 4.73 4.07 -1.96
CA THR A 92 5.56 3.00 -1.39
C THR A 92 4.68 2.09 -0.54
N PHE A 93 4.93 0.77 -0.62
CA PHE A 93 4.16 -0.23 0.11
C PHE A 93 5.08 -1.06 1.00
N TRP A 94 4.62 -1.35 2.20
CA TRP A 94 5.32 -2.25 3.13
C TRP A 94 4.35 -3.31 3.65
N LYS A 95 4.86 -4.54 3.75
CA LYS A 95 4.12 -5.60 4.41
C LYS A 95 4.35 -5.52 5.92
N GLU A 96 3.27 -5.48 6.67
CA GLU A 96 3.28 -5.43 8.13
C GLU A 96 2.46 -6.58 8.70
N PRO A 97 2.52 -6.88 10.03
CA PRO A 97 1.77 -7.98 10.62
C PRO A 97 0.26 -7.94 10.39
N GLY A 98 -0.32 -6.77 10.27
CA GLY A 98 -1.76 -6.58 10.05
C GLY A 98 -2.18 -6.42 8.60
N GLY A 99 -1.25 -6.44 7.65
CA GLY A 99 -1.51 -6.19 6.24
C GLY A 99 -0.55 -5.17 5.62
N MET A 100 -0.89 -4.61 4.48
CA MET A 100 -0.04 -3.59 3.85
C MET A 100 -0.25 -2.21 4.44
N ARG A 101 0.85 -1.46 4.50
CA ARG A 101 0.86 -0.01 4.71
C ARG A 101 1.34 0.67 3.43
N ALA A 102 0.69 1.74 3.03
CA ALA A 102 1.03 2.52 1.86
C ALA A 102 1.27 3.98 2.22
N LEU A 103 2.28 4.58 1.62
CA LEU A 103 2.60 5.99 1.84
C LEU A 103 2.68 6.70 0.49
N PHE A 104 1.90 7.77 0.33
CA PHE A 104 1.87 8.55 -0.90
C PHE A 104 3.19 9.30 -1.11
N GLU A 105 3.82 9.08 -2.26
CA GLU A 105 5.08 9.72 -2.67
C GLU A 105 6.24 9.59 -1.67
N ASP A 106 6.19 8.58 -0.79
CA ASP A 106 7.19 8.38 0.27
C ASP A 106 7.34 9.61 1.20
N ASP A 107 6.30 10.41 1.27
CA ASP A 107 6.27 11.64 2.09
C ASP A 107 5.55 11.38 3.41
N PRO A 108 6.25 11.44 4.56
CA PRO A 108 5.64 11.19 5.87
C PRO A 108 4.50 12.15 6.25
N SER A 109 4.40 13.30 5.58
CA SER A 109 3.32 14.27 5.79
C SER A 109 2.12 14.06 4.85
N ALA A 110 2.26 13.16 3.88
CA ALA A 110 1.21 12.86 2.91
C ALA A 110 0.27 11.76 3.41
N THR A 111 -0.67 11.36 2.55
CA THR A 111 -1.65 10.31 2.85
C THR A 111 -0.96 8.98 3.14
N GLU A 112 -1.28 8.39 4.27
CA GLU A 112 -0.84 7.07 4.69
C GLU A 112 -2.05 6.15 4.83
N LEU A 113 -2.00 5.00 4.17
CA LEU A 113 -3.10 4.05 4.14
C LEU A 113 -2.68 2.74 4.80
N TYR A 114 -3.64 2.11 5.47
CA TYR A 114 -3.49 0.79 6.08
C TYR A 114 -4.54 -0.16 5.53
N GLU A 115 -4.11 -1.34 5.14
CA GLU A 115 -5.02 -2.41 4.75
C GLU A 115 -5.88 -2.83 5.94
N VAL A 116 -7.17 -3.04 5.65
CA VAL A 116 -8.17 -3.50 6.65
C VAL A 116 -8.64 -4.88 6.25
N THR A 117 -8.55 -5.84 7.17
CA THR A 117 -8.90 -7.24 6.91
C THR A 117 -10.35 -7.60 7.26
N ASP A 118 -11.04 -6.75 8.00
CA ASP A 118 -12.39 -6.97 8.52
C ASP A 118 -13.43 -5.98 7.95
N ALA A 119 -13.14 -5.38 6.79
CA ALA A 119 -14.10 -4.50 6.13
C ALA A 119 -15.32 -5.29 5.66
N ASP A 120 -16.50 -4.81 6.02
CA ASP A 120 -17.79 -5.41 5.69
C ASP A 120 -18.56 -4.63 4.62
N GLU A 121 -18.09 -3.46 4.24
CA GLU A 121 -18.70 -2.64 3.21
C GLU A 121 -18.39 -3.19 1.82
N PRO A 122 -19.40 -3.50 0.98
CA PRO A 122 -19.13 -4.06 -0.33
C PRO A 122 -18.56 -3.01 -1.30
N MET A 123 -17.69 -3.45 -2.20
CA MET A 123 -17.26 -2.65 -3.34
C MET A 123 -18.39 -2.63 -4.38
N LEU A 124 -19.05 -1.50 -4.49
CA LEU A 124 -20.11 -1.30 -5.47
C LEU A 124 -19.62 -0.45 -6.63
N CYS A 125 -19.80 -0.96 -7.84
CA CYS A 125 -19.46 -0.24 -9.08
C CYS A 125 -20.76 0.01 -9.84
N LEU A 126 -21.44 1.07 -9.47
CA LEU A 126 -22.65 1.49 -10.17
C LEU A 126 -22.22 2.18 -11.47
N GLY A 127 -22.68 1.67 -12.59
CA GLY A 127 -22.43 2.28 -13.89
C GLY A 127 -23.03 3.67 -13.98
N PRO A 128 -22.71 4.43 -15.06
CA PRO A 128 -23.38 5.70 -15.27
C PRO A 128 -24.90 5.51 -15.25
N ASP A 129 -25.59 6.43 -14.59
CA ASP A 129 -27.05 6.43 -14.54
C ASP A 129 -27.59 6.38 -15.97
N VAL A 130 -27.96 5.20 -16.42
CA VAL A 130 -28.75 5.05 -17.62
C VAL A 130 -30.16 5.45 -17.24
N GLY A 131 -30.51 6.70 -17.51
CA GLY A 131 -31.88 7.16 -17.37
C GLY A 131 -32.79 6.22 -18.14
N VAL A 132 -33.65 5.58 -17.43
CA VAL A 132 -34.77 4.86 -18.02
C VAL A 132 -35.91 5.82 -18.23
#